data_2d7f8b107d7d05d4b03dc1efbe0b05df
#
_entry.id   2d7f8b107d7d05d4b03dc1efbe0b05df
#
_cell.length_a   1.000
_cell.length_b   1.000
_cell.length_c   1.000
_cell.angle_alpha   90.00
_cell.angle_beta   90.00
_cell.angle_gamma   90.00
#
_symmetry.space_group_name_H-M   'P 1'
#
loop_
_entity.id
_entity.type
_entity.pdbx_description
1 polymer ?
#
loop_
_entity_poly.entity_id
_entity_poly.type
_entity_poly.pdbx_seq_one_letter_code
_entity_poly.pdbx_strand_id
1 'polypeptide(L)'
;MTEDKDYMIDDYLEMPYWIIDILPRRVSEEDGGRYFKVEEYFLKHPEESRLRQKFCNILLKLNCYYDIHVCHDTENWQKNPEPADLARMVTMCMSEERANSCPLYILIPATDTMIGINGDDTYMTLYHPTEELLQLLRLLVTTEGLFLWQ
;
A
#
# COMPACT_ATOMS: atom_id res chain seq x y z
N MET A 1 12.65 -17.88 11.46
CA MET A 1 11.44 -17.53 10.72
C MET A 1 11.28 -16.02 10.57
N THR A 2 11.35 -15.27 11.67
CA THR A 2 11.28 -13.81 11.63
C THR A 2 12.43 -13.19 10.85
N GLU A 3 13.63 -13.69 11.04
CA GLU A 3 14.82 -13.19 10.33
C GLU A 3 14.72 -13.34 8.83
N ASP A 4 14.18 -14.46 8.36
CA ASP A 4 14.00 -14.71 6.93
C ASP A 4 13.02 -13.72 6.30
N LYS A 5 11.97 -13.36 7.04
CA LYS A 5 10.95 -12.43 6.54
C LYS A 5 11.47 -11.00 6.48
N ASP A 6 12.24 -10.58 7.48
CA ASP A 6 12.85 -9.25 7.48
C ASP A 6 13.84 -9.12 6.32
N TYR A 7 14.59 -10.18 6.07
CA TYR A 7 15.51 -10.23 4.95
C TYR A 7 14.76 -10.09 3.62
N MET A 8 13.57 -10.70 3.52
CA MET A 8 12.74 -10.61 2.34
C MET A 8 12.27 -9.18 2.05
N ILE A 9 11.94 -8.41 3.09
CA ILE A 9 11.54 -7.00 2.91
C ILE A 9 12.65 -6.22 2.20
N ASP A 10 13.87 -6.33 2.70
CA ASP A 10 15.01 -5.62 2.11
C ASP A 10 15.22 -6.00 0.64
N ASP A 11 15.06 -7.26 0.32
CA ASP A 11 15.18 -7.73 -1.07
C ASP A 11 14.13 -7.08 -1.97
N TYR A 12 12.88 -7.00 -1.51
CA TYR A 12 11.81 -6.37 -2.30
C TYR A 12 12.03 -4.89 -2.53
N LEU A 13 12.54 -4.17 -1.56
CA LEU A 13 12.76 -2.73 -1.66
C LEU A 13 13.74 -2.36 -2.78
N GLU A 14 14.56 -3.30 -3.23
CA GLU A 14 15.50 -3.10 -4.33
C GLU A 14 14.98 -3.55 -5.68
N MET A 15 13.79 -4.14 -5.72
CA MET A 15 13.21 -4.64 -6.97
C MET A 15 12.46 -3.54 -7.73
N PRO A 16 12.26 -3.72 -9.05
CA PRO A 16 11.40 -2.81 -9.81
C PRO A 16 10.01 -2.72 -9.19
N TYR A 17 9.43 -1.53 -9.22
CA TYR A 17 8.17 -1.30 -8.54
C TYR A 17 7.19 -0.51 -9.38
N TRP A 18 5.92 -0.62 -9.00
CA TRP A 18 4.80 0.12 -9.56
C TRP A 18 4.15 0.92 -8.43
N ILE A 19 3.34 1.91 -8.81
CA ILE A 19 2.68 2.81 -7.86
C ILE A 19 1.17 2.69 -8.03
N ILE A 20 0.46 2.58 -6.89
CA ILE A 20 -0.99 2.70 -6.83
C ILE A 20 -1.26 4.06 -6.21
N ASP A 21 -1.82 4.98 -6.97
CA ASP A 21 -1.78 6.41 -6.66
C ASP A 21 -3.13 7.09 -6.91
N ILE A 22 -3.27 8.26 -6.32
CA ILE A 22 -4.42 9.14 -6.60
C ILE A 22 -4.31 9.79 -7.97
N LEU A 23 -3.12 9.79 -8.56
CA LEU A 23 -2.85 10.40 -9.86
C LEU A 23 -2.40 9.34 -10.87
N PRO A 24 -2.66 9.57 -12.17
CA PRO A 24 -2.34 8.55 -13.20
C PRO A 24 -0.87 8.49 -13.59
N ARG A 25 -0.06 9.45 -13.16
CA ARG A 25 1.37 9.50 -13.48
C ARG A 25 2.08 10.45 -12.53
N ARG A 26 3.40 10.36 -12.54
CA ARG A 26 4.25 11.22 -11.71
C ARG A 26 4.04 12.69 -12.04
N VAL A 27 4.00 13.53 -11.01
CA VAL A 27 3.94 14.98 -11.15
C VAL A 27 5.35 15.50 -11.42
N SER A 28 5.48 16.49 -12.33
CA SER A 28 6.77 17.11 -12.63
C SER A 28 7.30 17.89 -11.42
N GLU A 29 8.62 18.04 -11.33
CA GLU A 29 9.25 18.78 -10.24
C GLU A 29 8.76 20.24 -10.18
N GLU A 30 8.47 20.85 -11.33
CA GLU A 30 7.97 22.21 -11.39
C GLU A 30 6.62 22.38 -10.71
N ASP A 31 5.81 21.31 -10.67
CA ASP A 31 4.49 21.33 -10.06
C ASP A 31 4.48 20.73 -8.66
N GLY A 32 5.65 20.39 -8.11
CA GLY A 32 5.77 19.71 -6.83
C GLY A 32 5.11 20.44 -5.68
N GLY A 33 5.14 21.78 -5.66
CA GLY A 33 4.53 22.56 -4.60
C GLY A 33 3.02 22.37 -4.53
N ARG A 34 2.35 22.31 -5.68
CA ARG A 34 0.91 22.04 -5.72
C ARG A 34 0.59 20.61 -5.32
N TYR A 35 1.39 19.67 -5.77
CA TYR A 35 1.23 18.28 -5.41
C TYR A 35 1.29 18.09 -3.88
N PHE A 36 2.28 18.69 -3.23
CA PHE A 36 2.42 18.57 -1.78
C PHE A 36 1.24 19.17 -1.02
N LYS A 37 0.64 20.23 -1.53
CA LYS A 37 -0.56 20.81 -0.92
C LYS A 37 -1.76 19.87 -1.04
N VAL A 38 -1.92 19.22 -2.18
CA VAL A 38 -3.01 18.26 -2.40
C VAL A 38 -2.79 17.01 -1.54
N GLU A 39 -1.55 16.50 -1.52
CA GLU A 39 -1.19 15.37 -0.68
C GLU A 39 -1.50 15.64 0.79
N GLU A 40 -1.05 16.79 1.28
CA GLU A 40 -1.31 17.20 2.66
C GLU A 40 -2.81 17.28 2.95
N TYR A 41 -3.58 17.85 2.04
CA TYR A 41 -5.02 17.95 2.20
C TYR A 41 -5.66 16.56 2.31
N PHE A 42 -5.28 15.64 1.43
CA PHE A 42 -5.82 14.29 1.45
C PHE A 42 -5.48 13.55 2.74
N LEU A 43 -4.26 13.71 3.23
CA LEU A 43 -3.82 13.04 4.45
C LEU A 43 -4.48 13.63 5.71
N LYS A 44 -4.73 14.95 5.73
CA LYS A 44 -5.35 15.62 6.86
C LYS A 44 -6.89 15.54 6.87
N HIS A 45 -7.49 15.13 5.76
CA HIS A 45 -8.94 15.02 5.64
C HIS A 45 -9.31 13.59 5.21
N PRO A 46 -9.05 12.60 6.09
CA PRO A 46 -9.23 11.19 5.72
C PRO A 46 -10.68 10.81 5.43
N GLU A 47 -11.65 11.49 6.02
CA GLU A 47 -13.06 11.19 5.77
C GLU A 47 -13.49 11.66 4.39
N GLU A 48 -13.00 12.81 3.95
CA GLU A 48 -13.32 13.36 2.65
C GLU A 48 -12.60 12.64 1.54
N SER A 49 -11.31 12.37 1.72
CA SER A 49 -10.49 11.69 0.71
C SER A 49 -10.79 10.19 0.63
N ARG A 50 -11.16 9.60 1.75
CA ARG A 50 -11.42 8.16 1.90
C ARG A 50 -10.24 7.29 1.48
N LEU A 51 -9.05 7.84 1.50
CA LEU A 51 -7.85 7.15 0.99
C LEU A 51 -7.57 5.87 1.77
N ARG A 52 -7.68 5.92 3.10
CA ARG A 52 -7.47 4.75 3.96
C ARG A 52 -8.43 3.63 3.59
N GLN A 53 -9.70 3.97 3.39
CA GLN A 53 -10.71 3.01 3.02
C GLN A 53 -10.45 2.43 1.62
N LYS A 54 -10.02 3.27 0.68
CA LYS A 54 -9.69 2.81 -0.66
C LYS A 54 -8.56 1.81 -0.66
N PHE A 55 -7.49 2.10 0.06
CA PHE A 55 -6.37 1.17 0.21
C PHE A 55 -6.81 -0.12 0.87
N CYS A 56 -7.58 -0.02 1.95
CA CYS A 56 -8.11 -1.19 2.64
C CYS A 56 -8.97 -2.04 1.72
N ASN A 57 -9.85 -1.41 0.95
CA ASN A 57 -10.73 -2.13 0.01
C ASN A 57 -9.94 -2.93 -1.02
N ILE A 58 -8.87 -2.33 -1.56
CA ILE A 58 -8.00 -3.02 -2.51
C ILE A 58 -7.39 -4.26 -1.87
N LEU A 59 -6.83 -4.12 -0.67
CA LEU A 59 -6.20 -5.22 0.03
C LEU A 59 -7.18 -6.32 0.41
N LEU A 60 -8.39 -5.96 0.86
CA LEU A 60 -9.43 -6.93 1.20
C LEU A 60 -9.87 -7.71 -0.03
N LYS A 61 -10.07 -7.04 -1.15
CA LYS A 61 -10.46 -7.69 -2.40
C LYS A 61 -9.35 -8.58 -2.92
N LEU A 62 -8.11 -8.12 -2.82
CA LEU A 62 -6.95 -8.90 -3.22
C LEU A 62 -6.84 -10.18 -2.40
N ASN A 63 -7.13 -10.11 -1.11
CA ASN A 63 -7.11 -11.26 -0.22
C ASN A 63 -8.15 -12.32 -0.60
N CYS A 64 -9.18 -11.96 -1.36
CA CYS A 64 -10.15 -12.95 -1.88
C CYS A 64 -9.50 -13.89 -2.89
N TYR A 65 -8.43 -13.48 -3.54
CA TYR A 65 -7.77 -14.23 -4.59
C TYR A 65 -6.43 -14.83 -4.15
N TYR A 66 -5.78 -14.23 -3.17
CA TYR A 66 -4.44 -14.61 -2.73
C TYR A 66 -4.34 -14.61 -1.21
N ASP A 67 -3.60 -15.57 -0.67
CA ASP A 67 -3.15 -15.45 0.71
C ASP A 67 -2.23 -14.24 0.83
N ILE A 68 -2.38 -13.50 1.91
CA ILE A 68 -1.51 -12.36 2.21
C ILE A 68 -0.91 -12.52 3.60
N HIS A 69 0.30 -12.00 3.77
CA HIS A 69 0.96 -11.90 5.06
C HIS A 69 1.20 -10.43 5.34
N VAL A 70 0.72 -9.94 6.48
CA VAL A 70 0.75 -8.50 6.80
C VAL A 70 1.62 -8.27 8.02
N CYS A 71 2.45 -7.23 7.94
CA CYS A 71 3.38 -6.86 9.02
C CYS A 71 3.46 -5.34 9.16
N HIS A 72 3.34 -4.85 10.40
CA HIS A 72 3.47 -3.41 10.68
C HIS A 72 4.71 -3.07 11.52
N ASP A 73 5.49 -4.07 11.92
CA ASP A 73 6.64 -3.88 12.78
C ASP A 73 7.91 -4.56 12.27
N THR A 74 7.88 -5.11 11.06
CA THR A 74 8.94 -5.87 10.40
C THR A 74 9.28 -7.22 11.03
N GLU A 75 8.63 -7.58 12.12
CA GLU A 75 8.95 -8.81 12.84
C GLU A 75 7.80 -9.81 12.91
N ASN A 76 6.57 -9.33 13.07
CA ASN A 76 5.41 -10.18 13.33
C ASN A 76 4.46 -10.18 12.13
N TRP A 77 4.48 -11.27 11.38
CA TRP A 77 3.65 -11.45 10.21
C TRP A 77 2.37 -12.18 10.55
N GLN A 78 1.24 -11.62 10.11
CA GLN A 78 -0.08 -12.23 10.27
C GLN A 78 -0.57 -12.72 8.92
N LYS A 79 -0.87 -14.02 8.84
CA LYS A 79 -1.43 -14.59 7.62
C LYS A 79 -2.93 -14.35 7.58
N ASN A 80 -3.42 -13.78 6.48
CA ASN A 80 -4.84 -13.55 6.23
C ASN A 80 -5.56 -12.96 7.46
N PRO A 81 -5.15 -11.76 7.92
CA PRO A 81 -5.81 -11.15 9.08
C PRO A 81 -7.30 -10.95 8.82
N GLU A 82 -8.09 -10.96 9.86
CA GLU A 82 -9.51 -10.67 9.74
C GLU A 82 -9.71 -9.29 9.11
N PRO A 83 -10.76 -9.09 8.31
CA PRO A 83 -10.99 -7.81 7.65
C PRO A 83 -10.95 -6.60 8.60
N ALA A 84 -11.55 -6.70 9.78
CA ALA A 84 -11.53 -5.61 10.75
C ALA A 84 -10.12 -5.31 11.26
N ASP A 85 -9.28 -6.33 11.41
CA ASP A 85 -7.91 -6.16 11.85
C ASP A 85 -7.06 -5.51 10.77
N LEU A 86 -7.24 -5.94 9.53
CA LEU A 86 -6.54 -5.32 8.39
C LEU A 86 -6.90 -3.85 8.26
N ALA A 87 -8.19 -3.53 8.35
CA ALA A 87 -8.66 -2.15 8.30
C ALA A 87 -8.04 -1.30 9.40
N ARG A 88 -7.94 -1.86 10.62
CA ARG A 88 -7.31 -1.18 11.74
C ARG A 88 -5.83 -0.92 11.48
N MET A 89 -5.12 -1.90 10.93
CA MET A 89 -3.69 -1.75 10.62
C MET A 89 -3.46 -0.66 9.57
N VAL A 90 -4.27 -0.60 8.54
CA VAL A 90 -4.17 0.44 7.51
C VAL A 90 -4.46 1.81 8.12
N THR A 91 -5.52 1.92 8.91
CA THR A 91 -5.90 3.17 9.56
C THR A 91 -4.80 3.67 10.50
N MET A 92 -4.23 2.78 11.30
CA MET A 92 -3.14 3.13 12.22
C MET A 92 -1.88 3.56 11.48
N CYS A 93 -1.54 2.87 10.41
CA CYS A 93 -0.38 3.22 9.60
C CYS A 93 -0.50 4.62 9.02
N MET A 94 -1.69 5.03 8.62
CA MET A 94 -1.96 6.32 7.98
C MET A 94 -2.45 7.40 8.95
N SER A 95 -2.35 7.15 10.25
CA SER A 95 -2.78 8.11 11.27
C SER A 95 -1.71 9.17 11.53
N GLU A 96 -2.12 10.43 11.59
CA GLU A 96 -1.22 11.54 11.92
C GLU A 96 -0.63 11.43 13.33
N GLU A 97 -1.34 10.76 14.22
CA GLU A 97 -0.91 10.63 15.62
C GLU A 97 0.27 9.70 15.80
N ARG A 98 0.65 8.98 14.77
CA ARG A 98 1.77 8.04 14.85
C ARG A 98 3.06 8.68 14.37
N ALA A 99 3.71 9.37 15.28
CA ALA A 99 4.98 10.04 15.00
C ALA A 99 6.08 9.08 14.56
N ASN A 100 6.01 7.81 14.96
CA ASN A 100 7.00 6.79 14.65
C ASN A 100 6.38 5.60 13.93
N SER A 101 5.46 5.88 13.01
CA SER A 101 4.78 4.81 12.30
C SER A 101 5.76 4.05 11.39
N CYS A 102 5.78 2.74 11.55
CA CYS A 102 6.46 1.88 10.61
C CYS A 102 5.59 1.71 9.37
N PRO A 103 6.20 1.50 8.19
CA PRO A 103 5.42 1.14 7.02
C PRO A 103 4.64 -0.15 7.27
N LEU A 104 3.51 -0.27 6.60
CA LEU A 104 2.76 -1.51 6.59
C LEU A 104 3.18 -2.29 5.34
N TYR A 105 3.57 -3.54 5.52
CA TYR A 105 3.99 -4.40 4.43
C TYR A 105 3.03 -5.56 4.25
N ILE A 106 2.71 -5.84 3.00
CA ILE A 106 1.83 -6.95 2.63
C ILE A 106 2.58 -7.83 1.63
N LEU A 107 2.82 -9.10 2.00
CA LEU A 107 3.42 -10.08 1.11
C LEU A 107 2.33 -10.92 0.46
N ILE A 108 2.49 -11.18 -0.82
CA ILE A 108 1.65 -12.10 -1.59
C ILE A 108 2.56 -13.23 -2.05
N PRO A 109 2.67 -14.32 -1.26
CA PRO A 109 3.63 -15.38 -1.57
C PRO A 109 3.42 -16.04 -2.93
N ALA A 110 2.17 -16.19 -3.35
CA ALA A 110 1.85 -16.88 -4.62
C ALA A 110 2.46 -16.19 -5.84
N THR A 111 2.65 -14.87 -5.80
CA THR A 111 3.21 -14.09 -6.91
C THR A 111 4.58 -13.49 -6.57
N ASP A 112 5.10 -13.79 -5.39
CA ASP A 112 6.37 -13.24 -4.90
C ASP A 112 6.40 -11.72 -4.99
N THR A 113 5.34 -11.08 -4.47
CA THR A 113 5.12 -9.64 -4.55
C THR A 113 4.99 -9.06 -3.15
N MET A 114 5.43 -7.82 -2.98
CA MET A 114 5.22 -7.07 -1.74
C MET A 114 4.55 -5.72 -2.04
N ILE A 115 3.60 -5.34 -1.19
CA ILE A 115 2.99 -4.01 -1.21
C ILE A 115 3.43 -3.28 0.06
N GLY A 116 3.84 -2.01 -0.09
CA GLY A 116 4.23 -1.17 1.04
C GLY A 116 3.33 0.05 1.13
N ILE A 117 2.93 0.39 2.36
CA ILE A 117 2.16 1.60 2.65
C ILE A 117 2.94 2.42 3.66
N ASN A 118 3.23 3.68 3.31
CA ASN A 118 3.77 4.66 4.25
C ASN A 118 2.66 5.63 4.65
N GLY A 119 2.59 5.95 5.93
CA GLY A 119 1.55 6.84 6.44
C GLY A 119 1.62 8.26 5.91
N ASP A 120 2.78 8.67 5.42
CA ASP A 120 3.00 10.03 4.89
C ASP A 120 2.70 10.15 3.40
N ASP A 121 2.37 9.04 2.74
CA ASP A 121 2.20 9.02 1.29
C ASP A 121 0.74 8.81 0.90
N THR A 122 0.36 9.35 -0.25
CA THR A 122 -0.98 9.16 -0.84
C THR A 122 -0.99 8.01 -1.85
N TYR A 123 0.02 7.13 -1.78
CA TYR A 123 0.14 6.00 -2.69
C TYR A 123 0.65 4.76 -1.97
N MET A 124 0.41 3.60 -2.58
CA MET A 124 1.04 2.34 -2.18
C MET A 124 2.09 1.97 -3.22
N THR A 125 3.16 1.32 -2.77
CA THR A 125 4.22 0.82 -3.66
C THR A 125 4.06 -0.69 -3.83
N LEU A 126 4.14 -1.14 -5.07
CA LEU A 126 3.97 -2.55 -5.43
C LEU A 126 5.27 -3.06 -6.02
N TYR A 127 5.94 -3.95 -5.28
CA TYR A 127 7.26 -4.47 -5.66
C TYR A 127 7.15 -5.84 -6.32
N HIS A 128 7.79 -5.99 -7.47
CA HIS A 128 7.95 -7.27 -8.17
C HIS A 128 6.63 -7.95 -8.55
N PRO A 129 5.64 -7.23 -9.12
CA PRO A 129 4.38 -7.86 -9.50
C PRO A 129 4.51 -8.72 -10.75
N THR A 130 3.69 -9.78 -10.82
CA THR A 130 3.52 -10.53 -12.06
C THR A 130 2.54 -9.80 -12.97
N GLU A 131 2.55 -10.12 -14.25
CA GLU A 131 1.60 -9.53 -15.20
C GLU A 131 0.16 -9.87 -14.84
N GLU A 132 -0.09 -11.10 -14.39
CA GLU A 132 -1.43 -11.52 -13.94
C GLU A 132 -1.93 -10.69 -12.76
N LEU A 133 -1.04 -10.44 -11.78
CA LEU A 133 -1.38 -9.62 -10.63
C LEU A 133 -1.66 -8.17 -11.05
N LEU A 134 -0.85 -7.62 -11.97
CA LEU A 134 -1.07 -6.27 -12.48
C LEU A 134 -2.43 -6.13 -13.14
N GLN A 135 -2.86 -7.12 -13.92
CA GLN A 135 -4.17 -7.09 -14.57
C GLN A 135 -5.30 -7.04 -13.54
N LEU A 136 -5.21 -7.88 -12.51
CA LEU A 136 -6.20 -7.87 -11.44
C LEU A 136 -6.19 -6.53 -10.69
N LEU A 137 -5.01 -6.05 -10.33
CA LEU A 137 -4.89 -4.78 -9.58
C LEU A 137 -5.42 -3.58 -10.38
N ARG A 138 -5.22 -3.55 -11.70
CA ARG A 138 -5.79 -2.47 -12.52
C ARG A 138 -7.30 -2.40 -12.39
N LEU A 139 -7.95 -3.55 -12.36
CA LEU A 139 -9.40 -3.60 -12.16
C LEU A 139 -9.79 -3.11 -10.76
N LEU A 140 -9.08 -3.59 -9.73
CA LEU A 140 -9.40 -3.25 -8.36
C LEU A 140 -9.15 -1.77 -8.05
N VAL A 141 -8.04 -1.21 -8.50
CA VAL A 141 -7.71 0.20 -8.22
C VAL A 141 -8.63 1.14 -8.97
N THR A 142 -9.03 0.79 -10.18
CA THR A 142 -9.94 1.61 -11.00
C THR A 142 -11.28 1.78 -10.30
N THR A 143 -11.81 0.74 -9.67
CA THR A 143 -13.09 0.83 -8.96
C THR A 143 -13.02 1.73 -7.73
N GLU A 144 -11.81 1.99 -7.22
CA GLU A 144 -11.61 2.90 -6.09
C GLU A 144 -11.27 4.31 -6.54
N GLY A 145 -11.25 4.58 -7.84
CA GLY A 145 -10.86 5.88 -8.36
C GLY A 145 -9.37 6.16 -8.27
N LEU A 146 -8.56 5.11 -8.23
CA LEU A 146 -7.10 5.21 -8.17
C LEU A 146 -6.49 4.74 -9.49
N PHE A 147 -5.18 4.91 -9.60
CA PHE A 147 -4.43 4.59 -10.80
C PHE A 147 -3.23 3.71 -10.47
N LEU A 148 -2.87 2.85 -11.42
CA LEU A 148 -1.68 1.99 -11.33
C LEU A 148 -0.71 2.42 -12.43
N TRP A 149 0.51 2.82 -12.04
CA TRP A 149 1.52 3.24 -13.02
C TRP A 149 2.93 2.91 -12.52
N GLN A 150 3.90 2.97 -13.45
CA GLN A 150 5.30 2.65 -13.14
C GLN A 150 6.23 3.84 -13.38
#